data_bd11213adef2a01e99061a8ac36bf47e
#
_entry.id   bd11213adef2a01e99061a8ac36bf47e
#
_cell.length_a   1.000
_cell.length_b   1.000
_cell.length_c   1.000
_cell.angle_alpha   90.00
_cell.angle_beta   90.00
_cell.angle_gamma   90.00
#
_symmetry.space_group_name_H-M   'P 1'
#
loop_
_entity.id
_entity.type
_entity.pdbx_description
1 polymer ?
#
loop_
_entity_poly.entity_id
_entity_poly.type
_entity_poly.pdbx_seq_one_letter_code
_entity_poly.pdbx_strand_id
1 'polypeptide(L)'
;MTIEPGFRREALPDPESVGEDGQLVGWIHEEIERDGPITFARFMDLALYWPGHGYYRRPAPGPGRDGDFLTAPEAHPIFGAAIGRLLEQAWDALGRPSPFSVTEPGAGTGALAAGLLGGLRALGSPLYEAIRYRPVEVERARLSALRERLAADGFTGFLSEGRHVASEIG
;
A
#
# COMPACT_ATOMS: atom_id res chain seq x y z
N MET A 1 17.22 27.93 4.26
CA MET A 1 16.61 26.58 4.27
C MET A 1 16.94 25.97 2.90
N THR A 2 17.98 25.14 2.88
CA THR A 2 18.42 24.48 1.63
C THR A 2 17.51 23.29 1.41
N ILE A 3 16.71 23.33 0.36
CA ILE A 3 15.92 22.17 -0.07
C ILE A 3 16.90 21.20 -0.70
N GLU A 4 17.19 20.09 -0.03
CA GLU A 4 17.94 19.00 -0.67
C GLU A 4 17.16 18.53 -1.89
N PRO A 5 17.82 18.37 -3.07
CA PRO A 5 17.14 17.86 -4.23
C PRO A 5 16.61 16.45 -3.92
N GLY A 6 15.33 16.22 -4.22
CA GLY A 6 14.66 14.95 -4.01
C GLY A 6 15.43 13.77 -4.59
N PHE A 7 15.13 12.58 -4.12
CA PHE A 7 15.75 11.31 -4.49
C PHE A 7 16.18 11.27 -5.97
N ARG A 8 17.48 11.38 -6.23
CA ARG A 8 18.04 10.99 -7.53
C ARG A 8 18.45 9.55 -7.43
N ARG A 9 17.83 8.69 -8.20
CA ARG A 9 18.44 7.41 -8.56
C ARG A 9 19.73 7.74 -9.31
N GLU A 10 20.88 7.34 -8.82
CA GLU A 10 22.18 7.58 -9.46
C GLU A 10 22.31 6.89 -10.82
N ALA A 11 21.61 5.75 -11.00
CA ALA A 11 21.42 5.09 -12.28
C ALA A 11 20.11 4.27 -12.28
N LEU A 12 19.50 4.07 -13.45
CA LEU A 12 18.48 3.04 -13.61
C LEU A 12 19.16 1.68 -13.45
N PRO A 13 18.57 0.71 -12.74
CA PRO A 13 19.10 -0.63 -12.71
C PRO A 13 19.19 -1.17 -14.14
N ASP A 14 20.30 -1.81 -14.45
CA ASP A 14 20.43 -2.55 -15.71
C ASP A 14 19.28 -3.58 -15.79
N PRO A 15 18.45 -3.56 -16.84
CA PRO A 15 17.38 -4.53 -16.99
C PRO A 15 17.84 -5.97 -16.91
N GLU A 16 19.08 -6.26 -17.36
CA GLU A 16 19.69 -7.59 -17.27
C GLU A 16 20.14 -7.97 -15.85
N SER A 17 20.33 -6.97 -14.96
CA SER A 17 20.67 -7.19 -13.55
C SER A 17 19.45 -7.39 -12.64
N VAL A 18 18.26 -7.09 -13.11
CA VAL A 18 16.99 -7.37 -12.41
C VAL A 18 16.69 -8.84 -12.65
N GLY A 19 17.21 -9.71 -11.81
CA GLY A 19 17.07 -11.16 -11.95
C GLY A 19 15.60 -11.58 -12.10
N GLU A 20 15.37 -12.57 -12.96
CA GLU A 20 14.06 -13.20 -13.14
C GLU A 20 13.82 -14.21 -12.01
N ASP A 21 12.58 -14.33 -11.55
CA ASP A 21 12.13 -15.45 -10.74
C ASP A 21 11.90 -16.65 -11.68
N GLY A 22 12.92 -17.50 -11.86
CA GLY A 22 12.88 -18.62 -12.79
C GLY A 22 11.75 -19.63 -12.49
N GLN A 23 11.29 -19.71 -11.24
CA GLN A 23 10.18 -20.56 -10.85
C GLN A 23 8.87 -20.00 -11.37
N LEU A 24 8.63 -18.70 -11.17
CA LEU A 24 7.43 -18.02 -11.68
C LEU A 24 7.40 -18.03 -13.21
N VAL A 25 8.53 -17.79 -13.86
CA VAL A 25 8.67 -17.88 -15.33
C VAL A 25 8.30 -19.28 -15.80
N GLY A 26 8.80 -20.34 -15.13
CA GLY A 26 8.47 -21.72 -15.44
C GLY A 26 6.97 -22.00 -15.39
N TRP A 27 6.29 -21.60 -14.32
CA TRP A 27 4.84 -21.78 -14.20
C TRP A 27 4.03 -21.02 -15.25
N ILE A 28 4.46 -19.81 -15.60
CA ILE A 28 3.81 -19.03 -16.67
C ILE A 28 3.94 -19.78 -18.02
N HIS A 29 5.13 -20.33 -18.31
CA HIS A 29 5.35 -21.13 -19.53
C HIS A 29 4.50 -22.40 -19.52
N GLU A 30 4.46 -23.14 -18.41
CA GLU A 30 3.64 -24.34 -18.28
C GLU A 30 2.15 -24.05 -18.50
N GLU A 31 1.64 -22.93 -17.97
CA GLU A 31 0.26 -22.50 -18.19
C GLU A 31 -0.01 -22.21 -19.68
N ILE A 32 0.91 -21.51 -20.35
CA ILE A 32 0.80 -21.18 -21.78
C ILE A 32 0.88 -22.45 -22.66
N GLU A 33 1.78 -23.38 -22.32
CA GLU A 33 1.92 -24.65 -23.06
C GLU A 33 0.68 -25.54 -22.92
N ARG A 34 0.07 -25.56 -21.72
CA ARG A 34 -1.11 -26.39 -21.44
C ARG A 34 -2.38 -25.80 -22.02
N ASP A 35 -2.61 -24.49 -21.85
CA ASP A 35 -3.92 -23.84 -22.07
C ASP A 35 -3.91 -22.88 -23.28
N GLY A 36 -2.72 -22.65 -23.89
CA GLY A 36 -2.54 -21.68 -24.97
C GLY A 36 -2.21 -20.27 -24.46
N PRO A 37 -2.20 -19.26 -25.34
CA PRO A 37 -1.83 -17.90 -24.98
C PRO A 37 -2.71 -17.32 -23.86
N ILE A 38 -2.07 -16.77 -22.82
CA ILE A 38 -2.76 -16.11 -21.72
C ILE A 38 -3.02 -14.63 -22.05
N THR A 39 -4.02 -14.03 -21.40
CA THR A 39 -4.27 -12.59 -21.50
C THR A 39 -3.20 -11.80 -20.75
N PHE A 40 -3.00 -10.53 -21.14
CA PHE A 40 -2.11 -9.63 -20.38
C PHE A 40 -2.57 -9.45 -18.92
N ALA A 41 -3.88 -9.42 -18.69
CA ALA A 41 -4.42 -9.37 -17.33
C ALA A 41 -4.00 -10.59 -16.49
N ARG A 42 -4.07 -11.81 -17.07
CA ARG A 42 -3.60 -13.04 -16.40
C ARG A 42 -2.10 -13.00 -16.14
N PHE A 43 -1.32 -12.56 -17.12
CA PHE A 43 0.12 -12.39 -16.94
C PHE A 43 0.44 -11.44 -15.78
N MET A 44 -0.21 -10.26 -15.72
CA MET A 44 -0.01 -9.29 -14.65
C MET A 44 -0.44 -9.84 -13.29
N ASP A 45 -1.51 -10.61 -13.25
CA ASP A 45 -1.98 -11.25 -12.01
C ASP A 45 -0.93 -12.24 -11.47
N LEU A 46 -0.38 -13.09 -12.33
CA LEU A 46 0.69 -14.02 -11.99
C LEU A 46 1.95 -13.27 -11.54
N ALA A 47 2.42 -12.32 -12.35
CA ALA A 47 3.65 -11.58 -12.10
C ALA A 47 3.61 -10.74 -10.81
N LEU A 48 2.44 -10.20 -10.45
CA LEU A 48 2.30 -9.34 -9.29
C LEU A 48 1.87 -10.08 -8.02
N TYR A 49 1.03 -11.12 -8.13
CA TYR A 49 0.33 -11.66 -6.97
C TYR A 49 0.52 -13.17 -6.74
N TRP A 50 1.32 -13.87 -7.57
CA TRP A 50 1.58 -15.29 -7.31
C TRP A 50 2.15 -15.51 -5.91
N PRO A 51 1.61 -16.47 -5.11
CA PRO A 51 2.02 -16.68 -3.73
C PRO A 51 3.54 -16.92 -3.59
N GLY A 52 4.23 -16.06 -2.83
CA GLY A 52 5.65 -16.17 -2.54
C GLY A 52 6.61 -15.67 -3.64
N HIS A 53 6.16 -15.49 -4.87
CA HIS A 53 6.99 -15.15 -6.03
C HIS A 53 6.56 -13.85 -6.74
N GLY A 54 5.26 -13.58 -6.80
CA GLY A 54 4.75 -12.34 -7.39
C GLY A 54 5.28 -11.10 -6.69
N TYR A 55 5.47 -10.03 -7.43
CA TYR A 55 6.13 -8.81 -6.96
C TYR A 55 5.61 -8.30 -5.60
N TYR A 56 4.30 -8.30 -5.38
CA TYR A 56 3.69 -7.86 -4.12
C TYR A 56 3.61 -8.96 -3.04
N ARG A 57 3.99 -10.20 -3.38
CA ARG A 57 3.89 -11.37 -2.48
C ARG A 57 5.25 -11.95 -2.08
N ARG A 58 6.33 -11.50 -2.70
CA ARG A 58 7.69 -11.91 -2.34
C ARG A 58 8.19 -11.19 -1.08
N PRO A 59 9.15 -11.77 -0.33
CA PRO A 59 9.61 -11.21 0.95
C PRO A 59 10.27 -9.82 0.84
N ALA A 60 11.00 -9.54 -0.23
CA ALA A 60 11.66 -8.25 -0.50
C ALA A 60 12.51 -8.34 -1.79
N PRO A 61 12.91 -7.20 -2.40
CA PRO A 61 12.47 -5.84 -2.14
C PRO A 61 11.05 -5.60 -2.67
N GLY A 62 10.36 -4.60 -2.17
CA GLY A 62 9.03 -4.18 -2.58
C GLY A 62 8.93 -2.65 -2.59
N PRO A 63 7.72 -2.06 -2.67
CA PRO A 63 7.58 -0.62 -2.54
C PRO A 63 8.04 -0.14 -1.15
N GLY A 64 8.67 1.05 -1.07
CA GLY A 64 9.16 1.65 0.16
C GLY A 64 10.50 2.36 0.00
N ARG A 65 10.99 2.98 1.08
CA ARG A 65 12.26 3.75 1.06
C ARG A 65 13.47 2.90 0.67
N ASP A 66 13.50 1.67 1.14
CA ASP A 66 14.58 0.71 0.88
C ASP A 66 14.21 -0.29 -0.23
N GLY A 67 13.14 0.00 -0.96
CA GLY A 67 12.58 -0.86 -1.99
C GLY A 67 12.83 -0.37 -3.41
N ASP A 68 12.12 -1.01 -4.36
CA ASP A 68 12.29 -0.75 -5.79
C ASP A 68 11.75 0.62 -6.22
N PHE A 69 10.74 1.13 -5.53
CA PHE A 69 10.19 2.46 -5.80
C PHE A 69 9.53 3.07 -4.55
N LEU A 70 9.47 4.40 -4.53
CA LEU A 70 8.89 5.17 -3.45
C LEU A 70 7.51 5.70 -3.86
N THR A 71 6.49 5.45 -3.03
CA THR A 71 5.16 6.02 -3.23
C THR A 71 5.03 7.39 -2.57
N ALA A 72 4.07 8.20 -3.01
CA ALA A 72 3.87 9.54 -2.46
C ALA A 72 3.62 9.54 -0.93
N PRO A 73 2.82 8.63 -0.34
CA PRO A 73 2.67 8.54 1.11
C PRO A 73 3.97 8.19 1.85
N GLU A 74 4.81 7.36 1.26
CA GLU A 74 6.10 6.97 1.83
C GLU A 74 7.13 8.11 1.74
N ALA A 75 7.02 8.94 0.70
CA ALA A 75 7.93 10.06 0.48
C ALA A 75 7.76 11.16 1.54
N HIS A 76 6.52 11.53 1.87
CA HIS A 76 6.26 12.56 2.87
C HIS A 76 4.83 12.48 3.45
N PRO A 77 4.64 12.64 4.77
CA PRO A 77 3.33 12.56 5.41
C PRO A 77 2.34 13.65 4.96
N ILE A 78 2.80 14.72 4.32
CA ILE A 78 1.94 15.78 3.78
C ILE A 78 0.93 15.25 2.75
N PHE A 79 1.27 14.18 2.03
CA PHE A 79 0.34 13.54 1.09
C PHE A 79 -0.87 12.97 1.85
N GLY A 80 -0.64 12.24 2.92
CA GLY A 80 -1.71 11.72 3.78
C GLY A 80 -2.52 12.84 4.43
N ALA A 81 -1.88 13.90 4.91
CA ALA A 81 -2.56 15.06 5.46
C ALA A 81 -3.47 15.77 4.43
N ALA A 82 -3.02 15.88 3.18
CA ALA A 82 -3.84 16.44 2.10
C ALA A 82 -5.08 15.57 1.80
N ILE A 83 -4.91 14.23 1.78
CA ILE A 83 -6.04 13.30 1.65
C ILE A 83 -7.00 13.44 2.85
N GLY A 84 -6.46 13.61 4.07
CA GLY A 84 -7.28 13.88 5.27
C GLY A 84 -8.18 15.12 5.11
N ARG A 85 -7.65 16.20 4.52
CA ARG A 85 -8.44 17.40 4.22
C ARG A 85 -9.55 17.16 3.20
N LEU A 86 -9.30 16.37 2.16
CA LEU A 86 -10.32 15.98 1.18
C LEU A 86 -11.41 15.12 1.83
N LEU A 87 -11.02 14.19 2.70
CA LEU A 87 -11.98 13.36 3.44
C LEU A 87 -12.84 14.20 4.40
N GLU A 88 -12.26 15.22 5.03
CA GLU A 88 -13.02 16.14 5.89
C GLU A 88 -14.10 16.89 5.10
N GLN A 89 -13.75 17.39 3.89
CA GLN A 89 -14.74 18.03 3.00
C GLN A 89 -15.85 17.06 2.58
N ALA A 90 -15.49 15.81 2.24
CA ALA A 90 -16.48 14.78 1.90
C ALA A 90 -17.38 14.43 3.11
N TRP A 91 -16.79 14.31 4.29
CA TRP A 91 -17.50 14.05 5.54
C TRP A 91 -18.48 15.17 5.87
N ASP A 92 -18.07 16.45 5.71
CA ASP A 92 -18.95 17.62 5.86
C ASP A 92 -20.13 17.56 4.90
N ALA A 93 -19.87 17.28 3.61
CA ALA A 93 -20.90 17.17 2.59
C ALA A 93 -21.90 16.04 2.85
N LEU A 94 -21.48 14.97 3.55
CA LEU A 94 -22.32 13.85 3.97
C LEU A 94 -23.07 14.10 5.29
N GLY A 95 -22.99 15.29 5.87
CA GLY A 95 -23.66 15.63 7.12
C GLY A 95 -22.95 15.11 8.38
N ARG A 96 -21.64 14.92 8.31
CA ARG A 96 -20.77 14.55 9.44
C ARG A 96 -21.16 13.24 10.14
N PRO A 97 -21.31 12.12 9.41
CA PRO A 97 -21.68 10.86 10.03
C PRO A 97 -20.61 10.38 11.02
N SER A 98 -21.04 9.76 12.13
CA SER A 98 -20.16 9.13 13.11
C SER A 98 -20.71 7.74 13.46
N PRO A 99 -19.96 6.65 13.24
CA PRO A 99 -18.58 6.61 12.70
C PRO A 99 -18.52 6.92 11.20
N PHE A 100 -17.35 7.43 10.74
CA PHE A 100 -17.01 7.62 9.33
C PHE A 100 -15.95 6.61 8.90
N SER A 101 -16.33 5.63 8.11
CA SER A 101 -15.43 4.54 7.71
C SER A 101 -14.66 4.87 6.44
N VAL A 102 -13.34 4.76 6.52
CA VAL A 102 -12.42 4.90 5.38
C VAL A 102 -11.77 3.55 5.12
N THR A 103 -11.88 3.05 3.88
CA THR A 103 -11.25 1.79 3.46
C THR A 103 -10.12 2.09 2.50
N GLU A 104 -8.93 1.56 2.77
CA GLU A 104 -7.76 1.63 1.90
C GLU A 104 -7.40 0.25 1.35
N PRO A 105 -7.70 -0.05 0.07
CA PRO A 105 -7.15 -1.22 -0.60
C PRO A 105 -5.66 -1.03 -0.89
N GLY A 106 -4.86 -2.08 -0.65
CA GLY A 106 -3.42 -2.01 -0.83
C GLY A 106 -2.73 -1.14 0.21
N ALA A 107 -3.15 -1.21 1.47
CA ALA A 107 -2.70 -0.33 2.54
C ALA A 107 -1.18 -0.43 2.85
N GLY A 108 -0.51 -1.47 2.37
CA GLY A 108 0.93 -1.65 2.53
C GLY A 108 1.36 -1.61 4.00
N THR A 109 2.37 -0.80 4.28
CA THR A 109 2.91 -0.59 5.63
C THR A 109 2.24 0.56 6.39
N GLY A 110 1.14 1.13 5.87
CA GLY A 110 0.32 2.13 6.56
C GLY A 110 0.84 3.57 6.50
N ALA A 111 1.68 3.90 5.52
CA ALA A 111 2.22 5.26 5.37
C ALA A 111 1.12 6.30 5.12
N LEU A 112 0.13 5.97 4.26
CA LEU A 112 -1.01 6.85 4.01
C LEU A 112 -1.85 7.03 5.28
N ALA A 113 -2.19 5.94 5.97
CA ALA A 113 -2.95 5.97 7.21
C ALA A 113 -2.29 6.85 8.28
N ALA A 114 -0.98 6.67 8.50
CA ALA A 114 -0.23 7.46 9.47
C ALA A 114 -0.20 8.96 9.12
N GLY A 115 0.06 9.28 7.86
CA GLY A 115 0.05 10.67 7.38
C GLY A 115 -1.33 11.34 7.47
N LEU A 116 -2.38 10.59 7.13
CA LEU A 116 -3.76 11.05 7.19
C LEU A 116 -4.20 11.32 8.63
N LEU A 117 -4.07 10.34 9.52
CA LEU A 117 -4.46 10.47 10.92
C LEU A 117 -3.61 11.51 11.64
N GLY A 118 -2.30 11.54 11.38
CA GLY A 118 -1.39 12.57 11.91
C GLY A 118 -1.76 13.97 11.45
N GLY A 119 -2.14 14.13 10.17
CA GLY A 119 -2.61 15.40 9.61
C GLY A 119 -3.92 15.87 10.25
N LEU A 120 -4.92 15.01 10.37
CA LEU A 120 -6.20 15.33 11.02
C LEU A 120 -5.98 15.74 12.49
N ARG A 121 -5.14 15.01 13.23
CA ARG A 121 -4.79 15.33 14.61
C ARG A 121 -4.09 16.69 14.71
N ALA A 122 -3.08 16.92 13.89
CA ALA A 122 -2.29 18.16 13.93
C ALA A 122 -3.12 19.42 13.58
N LEU A 123 -4.12 19.27 12.72
CA LEU A 123 -5.03 20.34 12.32
C LEU A 123 -6.23 20.50 13.27
N GLY A 124 -6.38 19.66 14.28
CA GLY A 124 -7.53 19.68 15.19
C GLY A 124 -8.84 19.40 14.46
N SER A 125 -8.81 18.58 13.39
CA SER A 125 -10.00 18.28 12.58
C SER A 125 -11.03 17.51 13.40
N PRO A 126 -12.32 17.94 13.40
CA PRO A 126 -13.36 17.19 14.08
C PRO A 126 -13.63 15.80 13.46
N LEU A 127 -13.22 15.56 12.21
CA LEU A 127 -13.26 14.24 11.60
C LEU A 127 -12.38 13.24 12.35
N TYR A 128 -11.31 13.70 13.02
CA TYR A 128 -10.39 12.82 13.76
C TYR A 128 -11.11 11.92 14.76
N GLU A 129 -12.12 12.41 15.44
CA GLU A 129 -12.89 11.63 16.42
C GLU A 129 -13.86 10.62 15.76
N ALA A 130 -14.37 10.98 14.59
CA ALA A 130 -15.39 10.18 13.88
C ALA A 130 -14.80 9.09 12.98
N ILE A 131 -13.54 9.24 12.53
CA ILE A 131 -12.93 8.36 11.53
C ILE A 131 -12.69 6.95 12.08
N ARG A 132 -12.96 5.95 11.23
CA ARG A 132 -12.60 4.55 11.44
C ARG A 132 -11.88 4.05 10.18
N TYR A 133 -10.64 3.64 10.36
CA TYR A 133 -9.78 3.26 9.26
C TYR A 133 -9.73 1.75 9.08
N ARG A 134 -10.01 1.28 7.87
CA ARG A 134 -10.06 -0.14 7.51
C ARG A 134 -9.04 -0.45 6.42
N PRO A 135 -7.84 -0.90 6.79
CA PRO A 135 -6.85 -1.34 5.83
C PRO A 135 -7.24 -2.66 5.20
N VAL A 136 -7.00 -2.80 3.89
CA VAL A 136 -7.12 -4.05 3.13
C VAL A 136 -5.77 -4.32 2.49
N GLU A 137 -5.16 -5.46 2.80
CA GLU A 137 -3.82 -5.82 2.32
C GLU A 137 -3.76 -7.31 2.01
N VAL A 138 -3.09 -7.67 0.91
CA VAL A 138 -2.91 -9.08 0.48
C VAL A 138 -1.77 -9.78 1.22
N GLU A 139 -0.80 -9.00 1.72
CA GLU A 139 0.36 -9.56 2.43
C GLU A 139 0.25 -9.34 3.94
N ARG A 140 0.21 -10.46 4.69
CA ARG A 140 0.04 -10.41 6.15
C ARG A 140 1.15 -9.68 6.87
N ALA A 141 2.39 -9.84 6.39
CA ALA A 141 3.54 -9.17 7.00
C ALA A 141 3.42 -7.64 6.90
N ARG A 142 2.93 -7.11 5.77
CA ARG A 142 2.67 -5.67 5.59
C ARG A 142 1.55 -5.18 6.49
N LEU A 143 0.49 -5.95 6.63
CA LEU A 143 -0.60 -5.61 7.55
C LEU A 143 -0.13 -5.59 9.01
N SER A 144 0.80 -6.46 9.39
CA SER A 144 1.45 -6.44 10.71
C SER A 144 2.28 -5.17 10.89
N ALA A 145 3.14 -4.86 9.92
CA ALA A 145 3.95 -3.63 9.95
C ALA A 145 3.10 -2.35 10.01
N LEU A 146 1.95 -2.33 9.29
CA LEU A 146 0.97 -1.24 9.38
C LEU A 146 0.47 -1.07 10.83
N ARG A 147 0.07 -2.15 11.49
CA ARG A 147 -0.42 -2.11 12.86
C ARG A 147 0.64 -1.61 13.84
N GLU A 148 1.88 -2.07 13.67
CA GLU A 148 3.02 -1.64 14.48
C GLU A 148 3.30 -0.14 14.29
N ARG A 149 3.31 0.35 13.04
CA ARG A 149 3.46 1.77 12.71
C ARG A 149 2.38 2.62 13.38
N LEU A 150 1.11 2.26 13.19
CA LEU A 150 0.00 3.01 13.76
C LEU A 150 -0.05 2.95 15.29
N ALA A 151 0.42 1.85 15.89
CA ALA A 151 0.56 1.74 17.33
C ALA A 151 1.65 2.68 17.87
N ALA A 152 2.79 2.75 17.20
CA ALA A 152 3.88 3.67 17.57
C ALA A 152 3.45 5.14 17.52
N ASP A 153 2.57 5.50 16.59
CA ASP A 153 2.02 6.86 16.44
C ASP A 153 0.79 7.14 17.33
N GLY A 154 0.33 6.14 18.09
CA GLY A 154 -0.84 6.25 18.98
C GLY A 154 -2.18 6.20 18.27
N PHE A 155 -2.26 5.55 17.09
CA PHE A 155 -3.47 5.49 16.24
C PHE A 155 -4.21 4.14 16.30
N THR A 156 -3.87 3.25 17.21
CA THR A 156 -4.49 1.90 17.31
C THR A 156 -6.01 1.95 17.44
N GLY A 157 -6.55 2.93 18.17
CA GLY A 157 -7.99 3.09 18.39
C GLY A 157 -8.80 3.46 17.13
N PHE A 158 -8.15 3.84 16.04
CA PHE A 158 -8.80 4.19 14.78
C PHE A 158 -8.97 3.01 13.84
N LEU A 159 -8.24 1.91 14.09
CA LEU A 159 -8.34 0.70 13.27
C LEU A 159 -9.65 -0.04 13.55
N SER A 160 -10.50 -0.12 12.54
CA SER A 160 -11.49 -1.18 12.44
C SER A 160 -10.80 -2.47 11.96
N GLU A 161 -11.43 -3.65 12.11
CA GLU A 161 -10.82 -4.92 11.71
C GLU A 161 -10.32 -4.84 10.27
N GLY A 162 -8.98 -4.91 10.13
CA GLY A 162 -8.32 -4.99 8.83
C GLY A 162 -8.61 -6.33 8.17
N ARG A 163 -8.93 -6.32 6.87
CA ARG A 163 -9.15 -7.55 6.11
C ARG A 163 -7.86 -7.95 5.40
N HIS A 164 -7.41 -9.16 5.67
CA HIS A 164 -6.52 -9.87 4.77
C HIS A 164 -7.37 -10.42 3.62
N VAL A 165 -7.12 -9.98 2.40
CA VAL A 165 -7.74 -10.58 1.21
C VAL A 165 -6.75 -11.61 0.68
N ALA A 166 -7.07 -12.89 0.89
CA ALA A 166 -6.38 -13.94 0.16
C ALA A 166 -6.71 -13.74 -1.33
N SER A 167 -5.70 -13.54 -2.17
CA SER A 167 -5.91 -13.63 -3.61
C SER A 167 -6.28 -15.08 -3.91
N GLU A 168 -7.47 -15.29 -4.41
CA GLU A 168 -7.89 -16.58 -5.01
C GLU A 168 -7.21 -16.74 -6.38
N ILE A 169 -5.87 -16.86 -6.36
CA ILE A 169 -5.13 -17.29 -7.53
C ILE A 169 -5.01 -18.81 -7.37
N GLY A 170 -5.97 -19.53 -7.91
CA GLY A 170 -5.98 -20.96 -8.07
C GLY A 170 -5.78 -21.29 -9.55
#